data_52570f06f4bd787d8b88b65a43e8b5fc
#
_entry.id   52570f06f4bd787d8b88b65a43e8b5fc
#
_cell.length_a   1.000
_cell.length_b   1.000
_cell.length_c   1.000
_cell.angle_alpha   90.00
_cell.angle_beta   90.00
_cell.angle_gamma   90.00
#
_symmetry.space_group_name_H-M   'P 1'
#
loop_
_entity.id
_entity.type
_entity.pdbx_description
1 polymer ?
#
loop_
_entity_poly.entity_id
_entity_poly.type
_entity_poly.pdbx_seq_one_letter_code
_entity_poly.pdbx_strand_id
1 'polypeptide(L)'
;MTGVRHQESAKRAKRKLMETCTGHSGKRFIHPIIEWSESDVWEYIHTYNVPYCKLYDEGQKRIGCILCPYTPKAQKAADMKRWPKYVEMYKKAFQRMIDKRKADGLPCDTWETGEDVFDWWINRKKKDGDSDEISLFGLRLNESDT
;
A
#
# COMPACT_ATOMS: atom_id res chain seq x y z
N MET A 1 -11.82 4.52 -17.07
CA MET A 1 -11.06 3.28 -17.37
C MET A 1 -10.05 3.07 -16.26
N THR A 2 -9.66 1.82 -15.99
CA THR A 2 -8.61 1.48 -15.01
C THR A 2 -7.72 0.38 -15.55
N GLY A 3 -6.45 0.33 -15.08
CA GLY A 3 -5.47 -0.68 -15.46
C GLY A 3 -5.49 -1.93 -14.58
N VAL A 4 -6.64 -2.31 -14.03
CA VAL A 4 -6.79 -3.51 -13.18
C VAL A 4 -6.63 -4.77 -14.01
N ARG A 5 -5.89 -5.77 -13.49
CA ARG A 5 -5.68 -7.08 -14.10
C ARG A 5 -6.02 -8.21 -13.11
N HIS A 6 -6.50 -9.35 -13.62
CA HIS A 6 -6.85 -10.51 -12.80
C HIS A 6 -5.67 -11.03 -11.98
N GLN A 7 -4.47 -11.03 -12.55
CA GLN A 7 -3.25 -11.56 -11.89
C GLN A 7 -2.80 -10.80 -10.65
N GLU A 8 -3.28 -9.58 -10.42
CA GLU A 8 -2.72 -8.72 -9.36
C GLU A 8 -3.12 -9.14 -7.95
N SER A 9 -4.27 -9.78 -7.78
CA SER A 9 -4.71 -10.34 -6.49
C SER A 9 -5.98 -11.18 -6.62
N ALA A 10 -6.26 -12.04 -5.64
CA ALA A 10 -7.50 -12.84 -5.58
C ALA A 10 -8.78 -11.96 -5.60
N LYS A 11 -8.72 -10.76 -5.01
CA LYS A 11 -9.83 -9.79 -5.05
C LYS A 11 -10.04 -9.22 -6.46
N ARG A 12 -8.93 -8.96 -7.20
CA ARG A 12 -8.97 -8.46 -8.58
C ARG A 12 -9.31 -9.54 -9.61
N ALA A 13 -8.99 -10.80 -9.32
CA ALA A 13 -9.38 -11.94 -10.15
C ALA A 13 -10.90 -12.11 -10.30
N LYS A 14 -11.69 -11.53 -9.39
CA LYS A 14 -13.17 -11.55 -9.45
C LYS A 14 -13.77 -10.37 -10.23
N ARG A 15 -12.97 -9.44 -10.69
CA ARG A 15 -13.43 -8.27 -11.45
C ARG A 15 -13.83 -8.65 -12.87
N LYS A 16 -14.79 -7.90 -13.42
CA LYS A 16 -15.27 -8.07 -14.80
C LYS A 16 -14.72 -6.97 -15.69
N LEU A 17 -14.73 -7.20 -17.00
CA LEU A 17 -14.33 -6.19 -17.99
C LEU A 17 -15.09 -4.86 -17.80
N MET A 18 -16.36 -4.95 -17.46
CA MET A 18 -17.21 -3.79 -17.16
C MET A 18 -17.98 -4.04 -15.86
N GLU A 19 -17.97 -3.06 -14.97
CA GLU A 19 -18.67 -3.12 -13.69
C GLU A 19 -19.37 -1.79 -13.39
N THR A 20 -20.52 -1.87 -12.71
CA THR A 20 -21.19 -0.68 -12.17
C THR A 20 -20.57 -0.31 -10.82
N CYS A 21 -20.38 0.98 -10.58
CA CYS A 21 -19.92 1.47 -9.30
C CYS A 21 -21.01 1.29 -8.23
N THR A 22 -20.69 0.57 -7.15
CA THR A 22 -21.65 0.37 -6.04
C THR A 22 -21.92 1.62 -5.22
N GLY A 23 -20.93 2.55 -5.16
CA GLY A 23 -21.05 3.78 -4.39
C GLY A 23 -21.62 4.99 -5.15
N HIS A 24 -21.82 4.88 -6.47
CA HIS A 24 -22.30 6.01 -7.28
C HIS A 24 -23.19 5.47 -8.40
N SER A 25 -24.47 5.82 -8.35
CA SER A 25 -25.43 5.48 -9.40
C SER A 25 -24.97 6.03 -10.77
N GLY A 26 -25.04 5.18 -11.80
CA GLY A 26 -24.72 5.55 -13.19
C GLY A 26 -23.25 5.54 -13.58
N LYS A 27 -22.29 5.44 -12.65
CA LYS A 27 -20.86 5.31 -12.99
C LYS A 27 -20.52 3.85 -13.35
N ARG A 28 -19.74 3.68 -14.42
CA ARG A 28 -19.24 2.38 -14.86
C ARG A 28 -17.71 2.39 -14.87
N PHE A 29 -17.12 1.28 -14.44
CA PHE A 29 -15.69 1.03 -14.58
C PHE A 29 -15.47 0.11 -15.77
N ILE A 30 -14.47 0.40 -16.58
CA ILE A 30 -14.01 -0.44 -17.69
C ILE A 30 -12.55 -0.78 -17.42
N HIS A 31 -12.22 -2.07 -17.49
CA HIS A 31 -10.91 -2.63 -17.25
C HIS A 31 -10.36 -3.25 -18.56
N PRO A 32 -9.85 -2.45 -19.51
CA PRO A 32 -9.52 -2.91 -20.87
C PRO A 32 -8.45 -4.02 -20.92
N ILE A 33 -7.57 -4.03 -19.93
CA ILE A 33 -6.45 -4.98 -19.82
C ILE A 33 -6.67 -6.03 -18.73
N ILE A 34 -7.92 -6.32 -18.39
CA ILE A 34 -8.26 -7.18 -17.24
C ILE A 34 -7.64 -8.59 -17.32
N GLU A 35 -7.53 -9.12 -18.53
CA GLU A 35 -6.99 -10.46 -18.79
C GLU A 35 -5.48 -10.47 -19.10
N TRP A 36 -4.86 -9.29 -19.20
CA TRP A 36 -3.43 -9.23 -19.52
C TRP A 36 -2.59 -9.84 -18.39
N SER A 37 -1.65 -10.68 -18.81
CA SER A 37 -0.58 -11.18 -17.93
C SER A 37 0.48 -10.11 -17.69
N GLU A 38 1.41 -10.38 -16.77
CA GLU A 38 2.58 -9.52 -16.59
C GLU A 38 3.47 -9.49 -17.83
N SER A 39 3.61 -10.63 -18.51
CA SER A 39 4.34 -10.71 -19.78
C SER A 39 3.71 -9.85 -20.88
N ASP A 40 2.38 -9.85 -21.02
CA ASP A 40 1.69 -9.04 -22.02
C ASP A 40 1.92 -7.54 -21.80
N VAL A 41 1.94 -7.12 -20.53
CA VAL A 41 2.23 -5.72 -20.19
C VAL A 41 3.65 -5.35 -20.61
N TRP A 42 4.65 -6.21 -20.33
CA TRP A 42 6.04 -5.93 -20.68
C TRP A 42 6.25 -5.99 -22.19
N GLU A 43 5.64 -6.94 -22.88
CA GLU A 43 5.67 -7.02 -24.34
C GLU A 43 5.11 -5.73 -24.97
N TYR A 44 3.97 -5.26 -24.47
CA TYR A 44 3.39 -3.99 -24.94
C TYR A 44 4.33 -2.80 -24.70
N ILE A 45 4.88 -2.68 -23.48
CA ILE A 45 5.80 -1.60 -23.12
C ILE A 45 7.02 -1.57 -24.06
N HIS A 46 7.62 -2.73 -24.32
CA HIS A 46 8.80 -2.81 -25.18
C HIS A 46 8.47 -2.60 -26.68
N THR A 47 7.36 -3.17 -27.13
CA THR A 47 6.94 -3.06 -28.55
C THR A 47 6.64 -1.61 -28.93
N TYR A 48 6.00 -0.87 -28.02
CA TYR A 48 5.58 0.51 -28.28
C TYR A 48 6.49 1.56 -27.64
N ASN A 49 7.65 1.16 -27.09
CA ASN A 49 8.59 2.04 -26.39
C ASN A 49 7.91 2.94 -25.34
N VAL A 50 6.98 2.38 -24.56
CA VAL A 50 6.28 3.13 -23.53
C VAL A 50 7.25 3.45 -22.38
N PRO A 51 7.37 4.71 -21.94
CA PRO A 51 8.23 5.06 -20.83
C PRO A 51 7.80 4.36 -19.52
N TYR A 52 8.76 3.78 -18.80
CA TYR A 52 8.54 3.13 -17.53
C TYR A 52 9.61 3.50 -16.49
N CYS A 53 9.40 3.15 -15.25
CA CYS A 53 10.33 3.49 -14.18
C CYS A 53 11.60 2.62 -14.22
N LYS A 54 12.76 3.26 -14.23
CA LYS A 54 14.08 2.60 -14.25
C LYS A 54 14.33 1.63 -13.09
N LEU A 55 13.56 1.72 -12.00
CA LEU A 55 13.66 0.78 -10.89
C LEU A 55 13.35 -0.67 -11.29
N TYR A 56 12.58 -0.87 -12.36
CA TYR A 56 12.35 -2.20 -12.91
C TYR A 56 13.62 -2.78 -13.53
N ASP A 57 14.43 -1.97 -14.20
CA ASP A 57 15.73 -2.39 -14.75
C ASP A 57 16.74 -2.76 -13.65
N GLU A 58 16.56 -2.19 -12.46
CA GLU A 58 17.34 -2.51 -11.26
C GLU A 58 16.83 -3.75 -10.50
N GLY A 59 15.88 -4.50 -11.08
CA GLY A 59 15.37 -5.74 -10.54
C GLY A 59 14.20 -5.59 -9.56
N GLN A 60 13.60 -4.41 -9.43
CA GLN A 60 12.39 -4.24 -8.63
C GLN A 60 11.20 -4.91 -9.33
N LYS A 61 10.64 -5.95 -8.70
CA LYS A 61 9.48 -6.65 -9.26
C LYS A 61 8.17 -5.87 -9.13
N ARG A 62 8.06 -5.04 -8.11
CA ARG A 62 6.87 -4.23 -7.86
C ARG A 62 7.28 -2.91 -7.21
N ILE A 63 6.91 -1.83 -7.85
CA ILE A 63 7.14 -0.48 -7.33
C ILE A 63 5.88 -0.05 -6.58
N GLY A 64 6.08 0.37 -5.34
CA GLY A 64 5.02 0.82 -4.44
C GLY A 64 5.56 1.83 -3.43
N CYS A 65 4.87 1.98 -2.30
CA CYS A 65 5.32 2.86 -1.22
C CYS A 65 6.63 2.34 -0.62
N ILE A 66 7.60 3.22 -0.44
CA ILE A 66 8.83 2.92 0.28
C ILE A 66 8.48 2.54 1.73
N LEU A 67 9.08 1.47 2.25
CA LEU A 67 8.84 0.96 3.60
C LEU A 67 7.37 0.59 3.88
N CYS A 68 6.63 0.14 2.88
CA CYS A 68 5.26 -0.32 3.06
C CYS A 68 5.21 -1.52 4.03
N PRO A 69 4.35 -1.53 5.06
CA PRO A 69 4.29 -2.61 6.04
C PRO A 69 3.90 -3.97 5.44
N TYR A 70 3.25 -3.96 4.27
CA TYR A 70 2.79 -5.17 3.58
C TYR A 70 3.81 -5.77 2.61
N THR A 71 4.97 -5.14 2.43
CA THR A 71 6.03 -5.70 1.60
C THR A 71 6.83 -6.79 2.34
N PRO A 72 7.45 -7.75 1.63
CA PRO A 72 8.33 -8.75 2.24
C PRO A 72 9.48 -8.12 3.04
N LYS A 73 9.95 -8.81 4.09
CA LYS A 73 11.05 -8.34 4.93
C LYS A 73 12.31 -7.98 4.14
N ALA A 74 12.67 -8.81 3.16
CA ALA A 74 13.84 -8.57 2.30
C ALA A 74 13.73 -7.24 1.55
N GLN A 75 12.54 -6.91 1.02
CA GLN A 75 12.31 -5.64 0.34
C GLN A 75 12.39 -4.47 1.31
N LYS A 76 11.80 -4.58 2.51
CA LYS A 76 11.92 -3.54 3.54
C LYS A 76 13.37 -3.28 3.94
N ALA A 77 14.17 -4.33 4.11
CA ALA A 77 15.59 -4.20 4.41
C ALA A 77 16.36 -3.50 3.26
N ALA A 78 16.05 -3.85 2.01
CA ALA A 78 16.61 -3.18 0.85
C ALA A 78 16.20 -1.70 0.77
N ASP A 79 14.93 -1.40 1.05
CA ASP A 79 14.41 -0.03 1.09
C ASP A 79 15.09 0.82 2.17
N MET A 80 15.27 0.27 3.40
CA MET A 80 15.97 0.96 4.48
C MET A 80 17.42 1.30 4.11
N LYS A 81 18.11 0.36 3.45
CA LYS A 81 19.49 0.57 2.99
C LYS A 81 19.57 1.61 1.86
N ARG A 82 18.63 1.56 0.93
CA ARG A 82 18.61 2.45 -0.23
C ARG A 82 18.13 3.86 0.11
N TRP A 83 17.19 3.98 1.05
CA TRP A 83 16.47 5.19 1.37
C TRP A 83 16.57 5.61 2.85
N PRO A 84 17.78 5.76 3.43
CA PRO A 84 17.93 6.02 4.87
C PRO A 84 17.25 7.32 5.31
N LYS A 85 17.20 8.34 4.45
CA LYS A 85 16.49 9.59 4.75
C LYS A 85 14.98 9.40 4.96
N TYR A 86 14.36 8.44 4.25
CA TYR A 86 12.95 8.12 4.46
C TYR A 86 12.72 7.43 5.79
N VAL A 87 13.63 6.57 6.24
CA VAL A 87 13.57 5.96 7.58
C VAL A 87 13.47 7.05 8.65
N GLU A 88 14.37 8.04 8.60
CA GLU A 88 14.37 9.16 9.52
C GLU A 88 13.11 10.02 9.42
N MET A 89 12.60 10.22 8.21
CA MET A 89 11.33 10.94 7.99
C MET A 89 10.14 10.22 8.62
N TYR A 90 10.06 8.88 8.50
CA TYR A 90 9.01 8.07 9.12
C TYR A 90 9.09 8.17 10.65
N LYS A 91 10.27 7.98 11.25
CA LYS A 91 10.46 8.11 12.70
C LYS A 91 10.02 9.48 13.22
N LYS A 92 10.44 10.56 12.56
CA LYS A 92 10.03 11.92 12.90
C LYS A 92 8.53 12.17 12.71
N ALA A 93 7.92 11.59 11.70
CA ALA A 93 6.48 11.73 11.47
C ALA A 93 5.69 11.00 12.55
N PHE A 94 6.09 9.79 12.92
CA PHE A 94 5.49 9.04 14.01
C PHE A 94 5.68 9.73 15.36
N GLN A 95 6.84 10.32 15.64
CA GLN A 95 7.05 11.10 16.86
C GLN A 95 6.08 12.29 16.94
N ARG A 96 5.97 13.07 15.86
CA ARG A 96 5.01 14.20 15.80
C ARG A 96 3.57 13.75 15.99
N MET A 97 3.21 12.56 15.49
CA MET A 97 1.90 11.98 15.68
C MET A 97 1.65 11.66 17.17
N ILE A 98 2.62 11.06 17.86
CA ILE A 98 2.54 10.77 19.30
C ILE A 98 2.39 12.08 20.10
N ASP A 99 3.27 13.06 19.83
CA ASP A 99 3.28 14.34 20.52
C ASP A 99 1.93 15.06 20.38
N LYS A 100 1.38 15.06 19.15
CA LYS A 100 0.06 15.64 18.89
C LYS A 100 -1.05 14.90 19.65
N ARG A 101 -1.06 13.57 19.65
CA ARG A 101 -2.06 12.79 20.40
C ARG A 101 -2.00 13.07 21.89
N LYS A 102 -0.79 13.14 22.47
CA LYS A 102 -0.60 13.52 23.88
C LYS A 102 -1.12 14.92 24.17
N ALA A 103 -0.83 15.88 23.28
CA ALA A 103 -1.32 17.25 23.41
C ALA A 103 -2.85 17.36 23.33
N ASP A 104 -3.48 16.52 22.47
CA ASP A 104 -4.94 16.47 22.29
C ASP A 104 -5.63 15.62 23.39
N GLY A 105 -4.90 15.05 24.37
CA GLY A 105 -5.45 14.20 25.43
C GLY A 105 -5.96 12.84 24.93
N LEU A 106 -5.52 12.39 23.76
CA LEU A 106 -5.92 11.11 23.18
C LEU A 106 -5.05 9.97 23.69
N PRO A 107 -5.60 8.74 23.88
CA PRO A 107 -4.84 7.59 24.33
C PRO A 107 -3.63 7.31 23.43
N CYS A 108 -2.46 7.12 24.03
CA CYS A 108 -1.20 6.82 23.36
C CYS A 108 -0.36 5.83 24.17
N ASP A 109 -1.00 4.83 24.79
CA ASP A 109 -0.38 3.95 25.79
C ASP A 109 0.43 2.80 25.14
N THR A 110 0.30 2.62 23.83
CA THR A 110 0.93 1.50 23.10
C THR A 110 2.38 1.79 22.73
N TRP A 111 2.73 3.05 22.50
CA TRP A 111 4.07 3.46 22.06
C TRP A 111 4.52 4.72 22.79
N GLU A 112 5.77 4.73 23.22
CA GLU A 112 6.38 5.88 23.90
C GLU A 112 7.06 6.83 22.92
N THR A 113 7.69 6.25 21.89
CA THR A 113 8.49 6.99 20.91
C THR A 113 8.06 6.72 19.45
N GLY A 114 8.42 7.63 18.56
CA GLY A 114 8.22 7.43 17.12
C GLY A 114 9.04 6.27 16.55
N GLU A 115 10.10 5.85 17.22
CA GLU A 115 10.91 4.69 16.88
C GLU A 115 10.15 3.39 17.18
N ASP A 116 9.47 3.29 18.31
CA ASP A 116 8.63 2.13 18.65
C ASP A 116 7.53 1.92 17.61
N VAL A 117 6.89 3.02 17.17
CA VAL A 117 5.89 2.96 16.09
C VAL A 117 6.52 2.51 14.78
N PHE A 118 7.71 3.00 14.46
CA PHE A 118 8.41 2.59 13.23
C PHE A 118 8.78 1.11 13.26
N ASP A 119 9.27 0.60 14.38
CA ASP A 119 9.61 -0.81 14.55
C ASP A 119 8.36 -1.71 14.42
N TRP A 120 7.26 -1.32 15.02
CA TRP A 120 5.99 -1.99 14.83
C TRP A 120 5.57 -1.97 13.36
N TRP A 121 5.65 -0.81 12.69
CA TRP A 121 5.30 -0.63 11.29
C TRP A 121 6.08 -1.56 10.35
N ILE A 122 7.39 -1.64 10.55
CA ILE A 122 8.28 -2.48 9.73
C ILE A 122 8.09 -3.97 10.02
N ASN A 123 7.84 -4.34 11.28
CA ASN A 123 7.73 -5.73 11.71
C ASN A 123 6.30 -6.28 11.61
N ARG A 124 5.34 -5.47 11.22
CA ARG A 124 3.96 -5.91 11.06
C ARG A 124 3.88 -7.11 10.12
N LYS A 125 3.29 -8.21 10.62
CA LYS A 125 2.94 -9.37 9.82
C LYS A 125 1.51 -9.18 9.33
N LYS A 126 1.25 -9.47 8.05
CA LYS A 126 -0.12 -9.62 7.55
C LYS A 126 -0.75 -10.81 8.28
N LYS A 127 -1.85 -10.58 9.01
CA LYS A 127 -2.67 -11.67 9.53
C LYS A 127 -3.57 -12.18 8.40
N ASP A 128 -3.68 -13.50 8.27
CA ASP A 128 -4.66 -14.09 7.36
C ASP A 128 -6.06 -13.66 7.83
N GLY A 129 -6.81 -13.00 6.94
CA GLY A 129 -8.13 -12.43 7.26
C GLY A 129 -8.11 -10.96 7.68
N ASP A 130 -6.99 -10.28 7.69
CA ASP A 130 -6.94 -8.84 7.93
C ASP A 130 -7.58 -8.12 6.72
N SER A 131 -8.79 -7.60 6.90
CA SER A 131 -9.35 -6.58 6.02
C SER A 131 -8.37 -5.40 5.99
N ASP A 132 -8.27 -4.70 4.87
CA ASP A 132 -7.29 -3.63 4.59
C ASP A 132 -7.31 -2.44 5.59
N GLU A 133 -7.97 -2.58 6.74
CA GLU A 133 -8.08 -1.58 7.78
C GLU A 133 -6.88 -1.62 8.73
N ILE A 134 -6.03 -0.63 8.58
CA ILE A 134 -4.91 -0.38 9.49
C ILE A 134 -5.44 0.31 10.73
N SER A 135 -5.81 -0.45 11.76
CA SER A 135 -6.00 0.14 13.09
C SER A 135 -4.64 0.42 13.72
N LEU A 136 -4.13 1.62 13.52
CA LEU A 136 -2.84 2.06 14.09
C LEU A 136 -2.90 2.15 15.64
N PHE A 137 -4.12 2.31 16.19
CA PHE A 137 -4.35 2.56 17.63
C PHE A 137 -5.42 1.67 18.25
N GLY A 138 -5.76 0.54 17.64
CA GLY A 138 -6.82 -0.34 18.15
C GLY A 138 -8.23 0.23 18.01
N LEU A 139 -8.39 1.40 17.43
CA LEU A 139 -9.67 2.01 17.15
C LEU A 139 -10.28 1.30 15.94
N ARG A 140 -11.30 0.47 16.16
CA ARG A 140 -12.23 0.11 15.10
C ARG A 140 -12.96 1.39 14.70
N LEU A 141 -12.80 1.81 13.46
CA LEU A 141 -13.70 2.79 12.88
C LEU A 141 -15.06 2.07 12.74
N ASN A 142 -15.93 2.25 13.72
CA ASN A 142 -17.31 1.79 13.61
C ASN A 142 -17.96 2.58 12.47
N GLU A 143 -18.47 1.86 11.48
CA GLU A 143 -19.34 2.37 10.40
C GLU A 143 -20.73 2.76 10.95
N SER A 144 -20.80 3.65 11.91
CA SER A 144 -22.07 4.13 12.46
C SER A 144 -22.05 5.62 12.76
N ASP A 145 -21.62 6.44 11.80
CA ASP A 145 -21.92 7.86 11.77
C ASP A 145 -22.10 8.31 10.31
N THR A 146 -23.24 7.95 9.75
CA THR A 146 -23.88 8.61 8.60
C THR A 146 -25.31 8.94 8.94
#